data_d815c0f24982ce115ea3504fb709ceb3
#
_entry.id   d815c0f24982ce115ea3504fb709ceb3
#
_cell.length_a   1.000
_cell.length_b   1.000
_cell.length_c   1.000
_cell.angle_alpha   90.00
_cell.angle_beta   90.00
_cell.angle_gamma   90.00
#
_symmetry.space_group_name_H-M   'P 1'
#
loop_
_entity.id
_entity.type
_entity.pdbx_description
1 polymer ?
#
loop_
_entity_poly.entity_id
_entity_poly.type
_entity_poly.pdbx_seq_one_letter_code
_entity_poly.pdbx_strand_id
1 'polypeptide(L)'
;MEQPRFGRMIPAMVTPMKENLELDLDRAQELADRLVKGGADSLIINGTTGESPTVFYPDKIELFKAVVAAVDGRIPVIANVGDNCTADTVGFASDVAKLGVDGFMCVVPYYNKPPQEGLYQHFSTIARSVELPIILYNIPGRCAVNMTAETSLRLAHDLDNVVAIKEASGDFDQVKAIVEGAPEGFCVYSGDDSATLDIMKLGGVGVISTIGNVAPARMKEIVELCAAGKWEEAAAANERLMPLMEGLFKTANPILVKEALKLAGFPVGGVRLPLVDATAEQSAELERTMREVGVL
;
A
#
# COMPACT_ATOMS: atom_id res chain seq x y z
N MET A 1 -19.56 10.69 -1.18
CA MET A 1 -19.29 9.23 -1.16
C MET A 1 -19.22 8.78 0.30
N GLU A 2 -19.81 7.64 0.63
CA GLU A 2 -19.70 7.02 1.94
C GLU A 2 -18.24 6.77 2.32
N GLN A 3 -17.93 6.77 3.62
CA GLN A 3 -16.54 6.59 4.05
C GLN A 3 -16.17 5.10 3.96
N PRO A 4 -15.10 4.74 3.20
CA PRO A 4 -14.67 3.36 3.11
C PRO A 4 -14.19 2.82 4.47
N ARG A 5 -14.33 1.51 4.68
CA ARG A 5 -13.93 0.82 5.93
C ARG A 5 -12.53 1.19 6.41
N PHE A 6 -11.57 1.32 5.51
CA PHE A 6 -10.18 1.64 5.82
C PHE A 6 -9.80 3.10 5.52
N GLY A 7 -10.80 3.96 5.23
CA GLY A 7 -10.55 5.34 4.83
C GLY A 7 -10.04 5.48 3.41
N ARG A 8 -9.46 6.63 3.07
CA ARG A 8 -9.11 6.99 1.68
C ARG A 8 -7.62 7.12 1.42
N MET A 9 -6.85 7.57 2.40
CA MET A 9 -5.40 7.76 2.28
C MET A 9 -4.67 6.79 3.22
N ILE A 10 -4.10 5.74 2.64
CA ILE A 10 -3.50 4.61 3.33
C ILE A 10 -2.02 4.50 2.98
N PRO A 11 -1.08 5.00 3.79
CA PRO A 11 0.33 4.79 3.53
C PRO A 11 0.70 3.30 3.54
N ALA A 12 1.39 2.87 2.46
CA ALA A 12 2.15 1.63 2.47
C ALA A 12 3.47 1.93 3.20
N MET A 13 3.50 1.70 4.50
CA MET A 13 4.59 2.11 5.38
C MET A 13 5.90 1.42 4.99
N VAL A 14 7.00 2.18 4.91
CA VAL A 14 8.35 1.61 4.80
C VAL A 14 8.71 0.86 6.08
N THR A 15 9.60 -0.10 5.97
CA THR A 15 10.16 -0.80 7.15
C THR A 15 11.48 -0.13 7.55
N PRO A 16 11.52 0.57 8.69
CA PRO A 16 12.76 1.16 9.20
C PRO A 16 13.78 0.10 9.58
N MET A 17 15.04 0.38 9.26
CA MET A 17 16.18 -0.49 9.54
C MET A 17 17.31 0.29 10.20
N LYS A 18 18.09 -0.39 11.06
CA LYS A 18 19.32 0.11 11.64
C LYS A 18 20.45 0.11 10.60
N GLU A 19 21.61 0.65 10.95
CA GLU A 19 22.80 0.64 10.08
C GLU A 19 23.24 -0.77 9.67
N ASN A 20 23.04 -1.77 10.53
CA ASN A 20 23.35 -3.18 10.27
C ASN A 20 22.23 -3.92 9.51
N LEU A 21 21.20 -3.20 9.06
CA LEU A 21 20.01 -3.71 8.37
C LEU A 21 19.12 -4.66 9.19
N GLU A 22 19.28 -4.69 10.51
CA GLU A 22 18.24 -5.24 11.41
C GLU A 22 17.05 -4.28 11.48
N LEU A 23 15.87 -4.80 11.83
CA LEU A 23 14.70 -3.94 12.01
C LEU A 23 14.92 -2.92 13.13
N ASP A 24 14.55 -1.69 12.86
CA ASP A 24 14.47 -0.62 13.86
C ASP A 24 13.02 -0.46 14.31
N LEU A 25 12.63 -1.24 15.32
CA LEU A 25 11.26 -1.27 15.81
C LEU A 25 10.86 0.04 16.49
N ASP A 26 11.78 0.70 17.18
CA ASP A 26 11.52 2.01 17.80
C ASP A 26 11.24 3.05 16.72
N ARG A 27 12.05 3.07 15.67
CA ARG A 27 11.83 3.96 14.53
C ARG A 27 10.56 3.60 13.75
N ALA A 28 10.16 2.34 13.70
CA ALA A 28 8.89 1.93 13.11
C ALA A 28 7.70 2.47 13.89
N GLN A 29 7.76 2.45 15.21
CA GLN A 29 6.75 3.05 16.09
C GLN A 29 6.65 4.57 15.91
N GLU A 30 7.79 5.27 15.86
CA GLU A 30 7.84 6.71 15.61
C GLU A 30 7.27 7.07 14.24
N LEU A 31 7.58 6.28 13.20
CA LEU A 31 7.03 6.48 11.86
C LEU A 31 5.52 6.26 11.84
N ALA A 32 5.02 5.20 12.46
CA ALA A 32 3.59 4.94 12.56
C ALA A 32 2.84 6.11 13.23
N ASP A 33 3.35 6.60 14.36
CA ASP A 33 2.77 7.77 15.04
C ASP A 33 2.81 9.03 14.18
N ARG A 34 3.92 9.27 13.45
CA ARG A 34 4.06 10.37 12.49
C ARG A 34 3.01 10.29 11.38
N LEU A 35 2.76 9.11 10.83
CA LEU A 35 1.78 8.90 9.76
C LEU A 35 0.35 9.11 10.26
N VAL A 36 0.03 8.61 11.45
CA VAL A 36 -1.27 8.89 12.11
C VAL A 36 -1.49 10.38 12.28
N LYS A 37 -0.51 11.11 12.84
CA LYS A 37 -0.56 12.56 13.01
C LYS A 37 -0.60 13.32 11.68
N GLY A 38 -0.03 12.74 10.62
CA GLY A 38 -0.05 13.27 9.26
C GLY A 38 -1.37 13.09 8.53
N GLY A 39 -2.36 12.45 9.14
CA GLY A 39 -3.72 12.30 8.60
C GLY A 39 -3.94 10.99 7.83
N ALA A 40 -3.11 9.96 8.04
CA ALA A 40 -3.39 8.63 7.51
C ALA A 40 -4.72 8.09 8.06
N ASP A 41 -5.53 7.47 7.21
CA ASP A 41 -6.79 6.83 7.63
C ASP A 41 -6.56 5.39 8.10
N SER A 42 -5.56 4.72 7.58
CA SER A 42 -5.08 3.38 7.97
C SER A 42 -3.60 3.26 7.62
N LEU A 43 -2.93 2.19 8.06
CA LEU A 43 -1.56 1.87 7.65
C LEU A 43 -1.51 0.46 7.05
N ILE A 44 -0.77 0.29 5.94
CA ILE A 44 -0.39 -1.04 5.44
C ILE A 44 1.07 -1.30 5.82
N ILE A 45 1.29 -2.40 6.51
CA ILE A 45 2.60 -2.81 7.02
C ILE A 45 3.11 -4.01 6.22
N ASN A 46 4.43 -4.06 6.00
CA ASN A 46 5.09 -5.20 5.33
C ASN A 46 4.61 -5.45 3.89
N GLY A 47 4.17 -4.39 3.16
CA GLY A 47 3.91 -4.47 1.72
C GLY A 47 5.20 -4.43 0.90
N THR A 48 5.09 -4.17 -0.41
CA THR A 48 6.25 -3.96 -1.30
C THR A 48 7.14 -2.83 -0.79
N THR A 49 6.54 -1.70 -0.42
CA THR A 49 7.23 -0.54 0.16
C THR A 49 7.87 -0.87 1.52
N GLY A 50 7.32 -1.82 2.24
CA GLY A 50 7.87 -2.36 3.50
C GLY A 50 8.89 -3.48 3.31
N GLU A 51 9.38 -3.72 2.10
CA GLU A 51 10.41 -4.74 1.78
C GLU A 51 10.04 -6.17 2.20
N SER A 52 8.76 -6.54 2.10
CA SER A 52 8.23 -7.85 2.53
C SER A 52 9.09 -9.07 2.13
N PRO A 53 9.66 -9.15 0.90
CA PRO A 53 10.46 -10.30 0.50
C PRO A 53 11.75 -10.49 1.30
N THR A 54 12.30 -9.44 1.91
CA THR A 54 13.57 -9.46 2.63
C THR A 54 13.43 -9.31 4.14
N VAL A 55 12.19 -9.15 4.63
CA VAL A 55 11.88 -9.20 6.07
C VAL A 55 11.51 -10.64 6.43
N PHE A 56 12.27 -11.26 7.33
CA PHE A 56 12.04 -12.66 7.73
C PHE A 56 10.80 -12.82 8.59
N TYR A 57 10.24 -14.02 8.63
CA TYR A 57 8.99 -14.31 9.33
C TYR A 57 8.98 -13.85 10.80
N PRO A 58 9.98 -14.14 11.65
CA PRO A 58 9.99 -13.65 13.02
C PRO A 58 10.01 -12.11 13.12
N ASP A 59 10.77 -11.48 12.22
CA ASP A 59 10.88 -10.02 12.14
C ASP A 59 9.54 -9.36 11.77
N LYS A 60 8.78 -9.99 10.84
CA LYS A 60 7.44 -9.52 10.46
C LYS A 60 6.50 -9.50 11.67
N ILE A 61 6.52 -10.56 12.48
CA ILE A 61 5.69 -10.66 13.68
C ILE A 61 6.00 -9.53 14.66
N GLU A 62 7.28 -9.28 14.93
CA GLU A 62 7.69 -8.20 15.84
C GLU A 62 7.37 -6.81 15.28
N LEU A 63 7.52 -6.61 13.97
CA LEU A 63 7.13 -5.36 13.29
C LEU A 63 5.63 -5.08 13.44
N PHE A 64 4.77 -6.08 13.21
CA PHE A 64 3.32 -5.92 13.38
C PHE A 64 2.96 -5.58 14.83
N LYS A 65 3.51 -6.29 15.82
CA LYS A 65 3.29 -5.98 17.23
C LYS A 65 3.69 -4.55 17.58
N ALA A 66 4.88 -4.13 17.13
CA ALA A 66 5.40 -2.81 17.41
C ALA A 66 4.49 -1.71 16.83
N VAL A 67 4.05 -1.86 15.56
CA VAL A 67 3.19 -0.87 14.91
C VAL A 67 1.78 -0.87 15.49
N VAL A 68 1.18 -2.03 15.74
CA VAL A 68 -0.15 -2.12 16.39
C VAL A 68 -0.11 -1.43 17.75
N ALA A 69 0.92 -1.66 18.56
CA ALA A 69 1.08 -1.01 19.86
C ALA A 69 1.25 0.52 19.74
N ALA A 70 2.01 0.99 18.73
CA ALA A 70 2.23 2.42 18.53
C ALA A 70 0.99 3.13 18.01
N VAL A 71 0.21 2.48 17.15
CA VAL A 71 -1.05 3.04 16.62
C VAL A 71 -2.14 3.08 17.70
N ASP A 72 -2.15 2.12 18.62
CA ASP A 72 -3.05 2.07 19.79
C ASP A 72 -4.53 2.31 19.44
N GLY A 73 -5.01 1.65 18.40
CA GLY A 73 -6.41 1.71 17.97
C GLY A 73 -6.87 3.06 17.37
N ARG A 74 -5.97 4.01 17.16
CA ARG A 74 -6.31 5.34 16.59
C ARG A 74 -6.77 5.26 15.13
N ILE A 75 -6.21 4.34 14.36
CA ILE A 75 -6.59 4.04 12.98
C ILE A 75 -6.37 2.54 12.72
N PRO A 76 -7.01 1.95 11.69
CA PRO A 76 -6.78 0.55 11.35
C PRO A 76 -5.34 0.26 10.91
N VAL A 77 -4.84 -0.92 11.32
CA VAL A 77 -3.54 -1.48 10.88
C VAL A 77 -3.80 -2.71 10.01
N ILE A 78 -3.34 -2.66 8.76
CA ILE A 78 -3.52 -3.70 7.76
C ILE A 78 -2.19 -4.41 7.53
N ALA A 79 -2.13 -5.72 7.74
CA ALA A 79 -0.94 -6.51 7.52
C ALA A 79 -0.90 -7.05 6.08
N ASN A 80 0.20 -6.83 5.35
CA ASN A 80 0.41 -7.59 4.13
C ASN A 80 0.91 -8.99 4.49
N VAL A 81 0.12 -10.00 4.15
CA VAL A 81 0.40 -11.41 4.41
C VAL A 81 0.54 -12.24 3.13
N GLY A 82 0.25 -11.63 1.96
CA GLY A 82 0.26 -12.32 0.68
C GLY A 82 1.65 -12.84 0.28
N ASP A 83 1.68 -14.08 -0.19
CA ASP A 83 2.84 -14.77 -0.75
C ASP A 83 2.42 -15.55 -1.99
N ASN A 84 3.36 -16.11 -2.75
CA ASN A 84 3.08 -16.95 -3.92
C ASN A 84 2.82 -18.43 -3.57
N CYS A 85 2.84 -18.77 -2.29
CA CYS A 85 2.45 -20.06 -1.73
C CYS A 85 1.16 -19.91 -0.91
N THR A 86 0.09 -20.59 -1.30
CA THR A 86 -1.21 -20.51 -0.61
C THR A 86 -1.12 -21.01 0.84
N ALA A 87 -0.42 -22.12 1.07
CA ALA A 87 -0.29 -22.71 2.41
C ALA A 87 0.48 -21.80 3.37
N ASP A 88 1.56 -21.18 2.90
CA ASP A 88 2.36 -20.25 3.69
C ASP A 88 1.57 -18.97 4.01
N THR A 89 0.80 -18.46 3.02
CA THR A 89 -0.09 -17.31 3.24
C THR A 89 -1.15 -17.60 4.30
N VAL A 90 -1.82 -18.78 4.24
CA VAL A 90 -2.82 -19.19 5.23
C VAL A 90 -2.21 -19.32 6.63
N GLY A 91 -1.05 -19.98 6.75
CA GLY A 91 -0.36 -20.12 8.02
C GLY A 91 0.03 -18.78 8.62
N PHE A 92 0.62 -17.90 7.80
CA PHE A 92 1.04 -16.58 8.23
C PHE A 92 -0.15 -15.68 8.61
N ALA A 93 -1.22 -15.66 7.80
CA ALA A 93 -2.43 -14.91 8.12
C ALA A 93 -3.06 -15.36 9.45
N SER A 94 -3.10 -16.67 9.70
CA SER A 94 -3.60 -17.23 10.97
C SER A 94 -2.80 -16.77 12.19
N ASP A 95 -1.48 -16.63 12.06
CA ASP A 95 -0.64 -16.14 13.17
C ASP A 95 -0.75 -14.63 13.35
N VAL A 96 -0.78 -13.87 12.25
CA VAL A 96 -0.90 -12.42 12.27
C VAL A 96 -2.28 -11.96 12.76
N ALA A 97 -3.35 -12.70 12.50
CA ALA A 97 -4.70 -12.42 13.02
C ALA A 97 -4.75 -12.27 14.55
N LYS A 98 -3.84 -12.93 15.27
CA LYS A 98 -3.76 -12.92 16.75
C LYS A 98 -3.06 -11.67 17.31
N LEU A 99 -2.50 -10.81 16.43
CA LEU A 99 -1.66 -9.67 16.83
C LEU A 99 -2.43 -8.36 16.95
N GLY A 100 -3.74 -8.37 16.71
CA GLY A 100 -4.58 -7.15 16.82
C GLY A 100 -4.55 -6.26 15.57
N VAL A 101 -4.24 -6.83 14.39
CA VAL A 101 -4.41 -6.15 13.11
C VAL A 101 -5.88 -6.11 12.70
N ASP A 102 -6.29 -5.11 11.91
CA ASP A 102 -7.69 -4.88 11.54
C ASP A 102 -8.06 -5.45 10.17
N GLY A 103 -7.08 -5.93 9.41
CA GLY A 103 -7.29 -6.52 8.10
C GLY A 103 -6.00 -7.01 7.46
N PHE A 104 -6.17 -7.63 6.29
CA PHE A 104 -5.07 -8.15 5.49
C PHE A 104 -5.02 -7.51 4.12
N MET A 105 -3.81 -7.38 3.56
CA MET A 105 -3.60 -7.19 2.14
C MET A 105 -2.89 -8.43 1.60
N CYS A 106 -3.37 -8.95 0.45
CA CYS A 106 -2.80 -10.13 -0.18
C CYS A 106 -2.47 -9.82 -1.64
N VAL A 107 -1.18 -9.84 -1.98
CA VAL A 107 -0.71 -9.64 -3.36
C VAL A 107 -1.01 -10.86 -4.21
N VAL A 108 -1.29 -10.62 -5.50
CA VAL A 108 -1.38 -11.68 -6.51
C VAL A 108 -0.07 -12.50 -6.51
N PRO A 109 -0.16 -13.85 -6.49
CA PRO A 109 1.03 -14.71 -6.54
C PRO A 109 1.99 -14.33 -7.67
N TYR A 110 3.20 -13.98 -7.31
CA TYR A 110 4.27 -13.60 -8.20
C TYR A 110 5.12 -14.81 -8.59
N TYR A 111 5.84 -14.73 -9.70
CA TYR A 111 6.80 -15.73 -10.19
C TYR A 111 6.16 -17.00 -10.79
N ASN A 112 5.31 -17.73 -10.06
CA ASN A 112 4.70 -19.00 -10.49
C ASN A 112 3.49 -18.84 -11.44
N LYS A 113 3.03 -17.61 -11.71
CA LYS A 113 2.06 -17.23 -12.75
C LYS A 113 0.82 -18.14 -12.82
N PRO A 114 0.02 -18.23 -11.75
CA PRO A 114 -1.17 -19.06 -11.76
C PRO A 114 -2.20 -18.57 -12.80
N PRO A 115 -2.99 -19.48 -13.43
CA PRO A 115 -4.14 -19.09 -14.24
C PRO A 115 -5.23 -18.46 -13.38
N GLN A 116 -6.24 -17.81 -13.99
CA GLN A 116 -7.30 -17.10 -13.27
C GLN A 116 -8.03 -17.98 -12.25
N GLU A 117 -8.34 -19.22 -12.58
CA GLU A 117 -8.93 -20.17 -11.62
C GLU A 117 -7.97 -20.47 -10.45
N GLY A 118 -6.66 -20.54 -10.71
CA GLY A 118 -5.66 -20.68 -9.65
C GLY A 118 -5.61 -19.46 -8.72
N LEU A 119 -5.76 -18.26 -9.26
CA LEU A 119 -5.90 -17.02 -8.46
C LEU A 119 -7.16 -17.07 -7.60
N TYR A 120 -8.29 -17.44 -8.19
CA TYR A 120 -9.55 -17.56 -7.46
C TYR A 120 -9.44 -18.58 -6.30
N GLN A 121 -8.89 -19.77 -6.56
CA GLN A 121 -8.72 -20.80 -5.51
C GLN A 121 -7.73 -20.35 -4.42
N HIS A 122 -6.65 -19.67 -4.79
CA HIS A 122 -5.67 -19.11 -3.85
C HIS A 122 -6.34 -18.13 -2.88
N PHE A 123 -6.98 -17.08 -3.41
CA PHE A 123 -7.60 -16.05 -2.56
C PHE A 123 -8.82 -16.59 -1.80
N SER A 124 -9.62 -17.48 -2.40
CA SER A 124 -10.76 -18.11 -1.72
C SER A 124 -10.30 -18.97 -0.54
N THR A 125 -9.19 -19.70 -0.68
CA THR A 125 -8.63 -20.51 0.41
C THR A 125 -8.15 -19.62 1.55
N ILE A 126 -7.47 -18.52 1.25
CA ILE A 126 -7.02 -17.55 2.25
C ILE A 126 -8.22 -16.91 2.94
N ALA A 127 -9.19 -16.42 2.17
CA ALA A 127 -10.36 -15.73 2.72
C ALA A 127 -11.19 -16.61 3.65
N ARG A 128 -11.36 -17.88 3.31
CA ARG A 128 -12.08 -18.85 4.15
C ARG A 128 -11.31 -19.30 5.39
N SER A 129 -10.01 -19.03 5.48
CA SER A 129 -9.17 -19.39 6.63
C SER A 129 -9.13 -18.33 7.73
N VAL A 130 -9.64 -17.11 7.47
CA VAL A 130 -9.60 -15.98 8.39
C VAL A 130 -10.93 -15.22 8.40
N GLU A 131 -11.24 -14.55 9.50
CA GLU A 131 -12.45 -13.70 9.60
C GLU A 131 -12.17 -12.23 9.26
N LEU A 132 -10.90 -11.82 9.31
CA LEU A 132 -10.52 -10.43 9.05
C LEU A 132 -10.74 -10.05 7.59
N PRO A 133 -11.08 -8.77 7.32
CA PRO A 133 -11.28 -8.26 5.97
C PRO A 133 -9.98 -8.29 5.16
N ILE A 134 -10.10 -8.58 3.88
CA ILE A 134 -8.98 -8.75 2.94
C ILE A 134 -9.07 -7.70 1.83
N ILE A 135 -7.95 -7.06 1.57
CA ILE A 135 -7.69 -6.25 0.38
C ILE A 135 -6.90 -7.10 -0.61
N LEU A 136 -7.45 -7.38 -1.77
CA LEU A 136 -6.72 -7.98 -2.87
C LEU A 136 -5.68 -6.97 -3.41
N TYR A 137 -4.53 -7.44 -3.89
CA TYR A 137 -3.54 -6.55 -4.48
C TYR A 137 -3.08 -7.05 -5.84
N ASN A 138 -3.51 -6.36 -6.90
CA ASN A 138 -3.15 -6.65 -8.29
C ASN A 138 -2.07 -5.68 -8.78
N ILE A 139 -0.91 -6.23 -9.15
CA ILE A 139 0.23 -5.47 -9.67
C ILE A 139 1.01 -6.29 -10.71
N PRO A 140 0.50 -6.40 -11.95
CA PRO A 140 1.09 -7.26 -12.98
C PRO A 140 2.53 -6.87 -13.35
N GLY A 141 2.90 -5.61 -13.23
CA GLY A 141 4.28 -5.15 -13.47
C GLY A 141 5.33 -5.77 -12.54
N ARG A 142 4.92 -6.25 -11.35
CA ARG A 142 5.80 -6.96 -10.40
C ARG A 142 5.54 -8.45 -10.34
N CYS A 143 4.28 -8.87 -10.49
CA CYS A 143 3.89 -10.28 -10.34
C CYS A 143 4.00 -11.07 -11.64
N ALA A 144 4.09 -10.40 -12.79
CA ALA A 144 4.08 -11.00 -14.12
C ALA A 144 2.79 -11.81 -14.43
N VAL A 145 1.72 -11.54 -13.69
CA VAL A 145 0.36 -12.06 -13.90
C VAL A 145 -0.63 -10.97 -13.50
N ASN A 146 -1.67 -10.80 -14.30
CA ASN A 146 -2.78 -9.88 -14.05
C ASN A 146 -3.99 -10.68 -13.57
N MET A 147 -4.56 -10.32 -12.43
CA MET A 147 -5.87 -10.78 -12.02
C MET A 147 -6.92 -9.93 -12.75
N THR A 148 -7.72 -10.59 -13.60
CA THR A 148 -8.71 -9.89 -14.43
C THR A 148 -9.86 -9.32 -13.59
N ALA A 149 -10.61 -8.36 -14.17
CA ALA A 149 -11.82 -7.84 -13.53
C ALA A 149 -12.81 -8.95 -13.19
N GLU A 150 -13.01 -9.93 -14.08
CA GLU A 150 -13.89 -11.08 -13.85
C GLU A 150 -13.49 -11.88 -12.60
N THR A 151 -12.19 -12.19 -12.45
CA THR A 151 -11.70 -12.93 -11.27
C THR A 151 -11.84 -12.11 -10.00
N SER A 152 -11.53 -10.81 -10.06
CA SER A 152 -11.66 -9.88 -8.93
C SER A 152 -13.13 -9.77 -8.47
N LEU A 153 -14.04 -9.61 -9.41
CA LEU A 153 -15.49 -9.53 -9.13
C LEU A 153 -16.04 -10.84 -8.58
N ARG A 154 -15.64 -11.98 -9.14
CA ARG A 154 -16.03 -13.28 -8.63
C ARG A 154 -15.62 -13.46 -7.17
N LEU A 155 -14.38 -13.05 -6.80
CA LEU A 155 -13.92 -13.08 -5.41
C LEU A 155 -14.73 -12.13 -4.51
N ALA A 156 -15.03 -10.93 -4.99
CA ALA A 156 -15.80 -9.93 -4.27
C ALA A 156 -17.25 -10.36 -4.01
N HIS A 157 -17.88 -11.08 -4.96
CA HIS A 157 -19.25 -11.57 -4.82
C HIS A 157 -19.37 -12.86 -4.00
N ASP A 158 -18.36 -13.73 -4.05
CA ASP A 158 -18.40 -15.04 -3.42
C ASP A 158 -17.92 -15.05 -1.96
N LEU A 159 -17.25 -13.96 -1.50
CA LEU A 159 -16.54 -13.94 -0.22
C LEU A 159 -16.75 -12.58 0.51
N ASP A 160 -17.57 -12.61 1.55
CA ASP A 160 -17.97 -11.41 2.31
C ASP A 160 -16.82 -10.65 2.96
N ASN A 161 -15.72 -11.33 3.25
CA ASN A 161 -14.53 -10.70 3.84
C ASN A 161 -13.49 -10.22 2.82
N VAL A 162 -13.74 -10.40 1.52
CA VAL A 162 -12.96 -9.75 0.45
C VAL A 162 -13.62 -8.41 0.18
N VAL A 163 -13.11 -7.35 0.81
CA VAL A 163 -13.79 -6.04 0.90
C VAL A 163 -13.22 -4.97 -0.02
N ALA A 164 -12.05 -5.21 -0.59
CA ALA A 164 -11.40 -4.21 -1.45
C ALA A 164 -10.37 -4.82 -2.39
N ILE A 165 -9.98 -4.03 -3.37
CA ILE A 165 -8.81 -4.28 -4.21
C ILE A 165 -7.91 -3.03 -4.26
N LYS A 166 -6.59 -3.23 -4.11
CA LYS A 166 -5.55 -2.30 -4.51
C LYS A 166 -5.19 -2.60 -5.96
N GLU A 167 -5.59 -1.71 -6.86
CA GLU A 167 -5.39 -1.89 -8.29
C GLU A 167 -4.19 -1.06 -8.78
N ALA A 168 -3.21 -1.74 -9.33
CA ALA A 168 -1.96 -1.17 -9.85
C ALA A 168 -1.57 -1.78 -11.21
N SER A 169 -2.57 -2.13 -12.03
CA SER A 169 -2.34 -2.63 -13.39
C SER A 169 -1.98 -1.52 -14.37
N GLY A 170 -2.43 -0.30 -14.12
CA GLY A 170 -2.38 0.80 -15.10
C GLY A 170 -3.46 0.68 -16.19
N ASP A 171 -4.36 -0.30 -16.11
CA ASP A 171 -5.46 -0.52 -17.03
C ASP A 171 -6.75 0.11 -16.47
N PHE A 172 -7.08 1.31 -16.93
CA PHE A 172 -8.26 2.06 -16.50
C PHE A 172 -9.58 1.43 -16.93
N ASP A 173 -9.60 0.66 -18.03
CA ASP A 173 -10.79 -0.08 -18.44
C ASP A 173 -11.05 -1.24 -17.49
N GLN A 174 -10.01 -1.94 -17.03
CA GLN A 174 -10.11 -2.93 -15.97
C GLN A 174 -10.59 -2.33 -14.65
N VAL A 175 -10.03 -1.19 -14.23
CA VAL A 175 -10.46 -0.46 -13.03
C VAL A 175 -11.95 -0.13 -13.10
N LYS A 176 -12.39 0.45 -14.26
CA LYS A 176 -13.79 0.79 -14.48
C LYS A 176 -14.70 -0.42 -14.41
N ALA A 177 -14.32 -1.53 -15.06
CA ALA A 177 -15.10 -2.77 -15.03
C ALA A 177 -15.25 -3.33 -13.59
N ILE A 178 -14.20 -3.23 -12.76
CA ILE A 178 -14.27 -3.65 -11.35
C ILE A 178 -15.21 -2.72 -10.57
N VAL A 179 -15.09 -1.40 -10.72
CA VAL A 179 -15.95 -0.43 -10.01
C VAL A 179 -17.42 -0.64 -10.36
N GLU A 180 -17.75 -0.80 -11.66
CA GLU A 180 -19.13 -0.95 -12.14
C GLU A 180 -19.76 -2.31 -11.77
N GLY A 181 -18.94 -3.37 -11.65
CA GLY A 181 -19.41 -4.73 -11.35
C GLY A 181 -19.32 -5.13 -9.87
N ALA A 182 -18.70 -4.32 -9.02
CA ALA A 182 -18.46 -4.67 -7.63
C ALA A 182 -19.75 -4.68 -6.79
N PRO A 183 -19.86 -5.58 -5.79
CA PRO A 183 -20.95 -5.54 -4.83
C PRO A 183 -20.89 -4.26 -3.97
N GLU A 184 -22.03 -3.90 -3.38
CA GLU A 184 -22.12 -2.75 -2.48
C GLU A 184 -21.11 -2.87 -1.32
N GLY A 185 -20.39 -1.79 -1.04
CA GLY A 185 -19.36 -1.75 0.01
C GLY A 185 -17.98 -2.24 -0.41
N PHE A 186 -17.82 -2.88 -1.58
CA PHE A 186 -16.49 -3.22 -2.08
C PHE A 186 -15.74 -1.98 -2.59
N CYS A 187 -14.48 -1.84 -2.19
CA CYS A 187 -13.68 -0.64 -2.43
C CYS A 187 -12.56 -0.87 -3.46
N VAL A 188 -12.41 0.03 -4.43
CA VAL A 188 -11.26 0.04 -5.33
C VAL A 188 -10.33 1.17 -4.93
N TYR A 189 -9.11 0.82 -4.50
CA TYR A 189 -8.04 1.78 -4.20
C TYR A 189 -7.03 1.84 -5.33
N SER A 190 -6.54 3.04 -5.63
CA SER A 190 -5.35 3.17 -6.45
C SER A 190 -4.15 2.53 -5.76
N GLY A 191 -3.38 1.75 -6.52
CA GLY A 191 -2.09 1.22 -6.08
C GLY A 191 -0.90 2.06 -6.54
N ASP A 192 -1.18 3.15 -7.28
CA ASP A 192 -0.21 4.10 -7.81
C ASP A 192 -0.64 5.52 -7.45
N ASP A 193 0.26 6.28 -6.82
CA ASP A 193 -0.01 7.65 -6.39
C ASP A 193 -0.37 8.55 -7.59
N SER A 194 0.32 8.42 -8.72
CA SER A 194 0.12 9.24 -9.92
C SER A 194 -1.23 8.98 -10.61
N ALA A 195 -1.77 7.77 -10.51
CA ALA A 195 -3.04 7.36 -11.09
C ALA A 195 -4.26 7.65 -10.20
N THR A 196 -4.05 8.13 -8.98
CA THR A 196 -5.10 8.26 -7.95
C THR A 196 -6.27 9.12 -8.42
N LEU A 197 -6.00 10.29 -9.00
CA LEU A 197 -7.04 11.21 -9.49
C LEU A 197 -7.94 10.53 -10.53
N ASP A 198 -7.37 9.83 -11.48
CA ASP A 198 -8.12 9.19 -12.58
C ASP A 198 -8.90 7.97 -12.07
N ILE A 199 -8.31 7.16 -11.20
CA ILE A 199 -9.01 6.04 -10.56
C ILE A 199 -10.19 6.54 -9.70
N MET A 200 -10.04 7.64 -8.98
CA MET A 200 -11.14 8.22 -8.20
C MET A 200 -12.24 8.81 -9.09
N LYS A 201 -11.92 9.36 -10.28
CA LYS A 201 -12.92 9.77 -11.28
C LYS A 201 -13.74 8.61 -11.83
N LEU A 202 -13.13 7.41 -11.90
CA LEU A 202 -13.83 6.18 -12.30
C LEU A 202 -14.67 5.55 -11.18
N GLY A 203 -14.63 6.11 -9.96
CA GLY A 203 -15.39 5.63 -8.80
C GLY A 203 -14.53 4.90 -7.77
N GLY A 204 -13.23 4.89 -7.92
CA GLY A 204 -12.30 4.47 -6.86
C GLY A 204 -12.44 5.33 -5.60
N VAL A 205 -12.10 4.79 -4.44
CA VAL A 205 -12.40 5.43 -3.15
C VAL A 205 -11.21 6.14 -2.51
N GLY A 206 -9.99 5.92 -3.00
CA GLY A 206 -8.77 6.46 -2.40
C GLY A 206 -7.51 5.79 -2.92
N VAL A 207 -6.44 5.84 -2.14
CA VAL A 207 -5.11 5.35 -2.52
C VAL A 207 -4.42 4.59 -1.41
N ILE A 208 -3.71 3.53 -1.79
CA ILE A 208 -2.71 2.87 -0.94
C ILE A 208 -1.34 3.37 -1.41
N SER A 209 -0.83 4.36 -0.69
CA SER A 209 0.12 5.37 -1.13
C SER A 209 1.57 5.09 -0.72
N THR A 210 2.51 5.33 -1.62
CA THR A 210 3.95 5.39 -1.33
C THR A 210 4.35 6.78 -0.84
N ILE A 211 3.92 7.84 -1.55
CA ILE A 211 4.23 9.23 -1.19
C ILE A 211 3.64 9.62 0.17
N GLY A 212 2.59 8.92 0.62
CA GLY A 212 2.01 9.08 1.95
C GLY A 212 2.99 8.85 3.11
N ASN A 213 4.13 8.20 2.90
CA ASN A 213 5.22 8.12 3.88
C ASN A 213 5.90 9.48 4.11
N VAL A 214 5.98 10.31 3.08
CA VAL A 214 6.75 11.57 3.06
C VAL A 214 5.86 12.79 3.20
N ALA A 215 4.74 12.81 2.47
CA ALA A 215 3.81 13.93 2.38
C ALA A 215 2.35 13.52 2.63
N PRO A 216 2.03 12.89 3.79
CA PRO A 216 0.70 12.31 4.04
C PRO A 216 -0.41 13.35 3.95
N ALA A 217 -0.24 14.52 4.54
CA ALA A 217 -1.28 15.57 4.54
C ALA A 217 -1.61 16.07 3.12
N ARG A 218 -0.62 16.14 2.22
CA ARG A 218 -0.84 16.58 0.84
C ARG A 218 -1.57 15.51 0.01
N MET A 219 -1.21 14.25 0.20
CA MET A 219 -1.93 13.15 -0.45
C MET A 219 -3.35 13.01 0.09
N LYS A 220 -3.54 13.24 1.39
CA LYS A 220 -4.84 13.30 2.03
C LYS A 220 -5.71 14.42 1.43
N GLU A 221 -5.18 15.61 1.23
CA GLU A 221 -5.87 16.73 0.58
C GLU A 221 -6.42 16.32 -0.78
N ILE A 222 -5.62 15.67 -1.64
CA ILE A 222 -6.04 15.25 -2.97
C ILE A 222 -7.26 14.30 -2.90
N VAL A 223 -7.18 13.25 -2.08
CA VAL A 223 -8.26 12.26 -2.00
C VAL A 223 -9.53 12.83 -1.37
N GLU A 224 -9.42 13.75 -0.42
CA GLU A 224 -10.58 14.42 0.18
C GLU A 224 -11.26 15.39 -0.80
N LEU A 225 -10.48 16.13 -1.59
CA LEU A 225 -11.03 16.98 -2.65
C LEU A 225 -11.77 16.15 -3.69
N CYS A 226 -11.21 15.00 -4.10
CA CYS A 226 -11.89 14.05 -4.99
C CYS A 226 -13.21 13.56 -4.37
N ALA A 227 -13.17 13.12 -3.11
CA ALA A 227 -14.34 12.63 -2.39
C ALA A 227 -15.45 13.68 -2.23
N ALA A 228 -15.06 14.96 -2.13
CA ALA A 228 -15.96 16.09 -2.10
C ALA A 228 -16.50 16.53 -3.47
N GLY A 229 -16.06 15.89 -4.56
CA GLY A 229 -16.41 16.26 -5.94
C GLY A 229 -15.74 17.53 -6.45
N LYS A 230 -14.70 18.03 -5.77
CA LYS A 230 -13.95 19.24 -6.10
C LYS A 230 -12.82 18.94 -7.08
N TRP A 231 -13.19 18.46 -8.26
CA TRP A 231 -12.27 17.88 -9.25
C TRP A 231 -11.21 18.85 -9.77
N GLU A 232 -11.54 20.14 -9.94
CA GLU A 232 -10.58 21.15 -10.39
C GLU A 232 -9.52 21.43 -9.30
N GLU A 233 -9.95 21.57 -8.05
CA GLU A 233 -9.03 21.75 -6.91
C GLU A 233 -8.15 20.50 -6.70
N ALA A 234 -8.74 19.30 -6.82
CA ALA A 234 -8.03 18.04 -6.75
C ALA A 234 -6.97 17.91 -7.86
N ALA A 235 -7.33 18.26 -9.10
CA ALA A 235 -6.41 18.24 -10.24
C ALA A 235 -5.22 19.19 -10.01
N ALA A 236 -5.48 20.41 -9.55
CA ALA A 236 -4.43 21.38 -9.25
C ALA A 236 -3.51 20.93 -8.09
N ALA A 237 -4.06 20.29 -7.06
CA ALA A 237 -3.28 19.72 -5.97
C ALA A 237 -2.42 18.52 -6.44
N ASN A 238 -3.00 17.65 -7.27
CA ASN A 238 -2.33 16.50 -7.87
C ASN A 238 -1.19 16.92 -8.79
N GLU A 239 -1.41 17.90 -9.67
CA GLU A 239 -0.39 18.42 -10.58
C GLU A 239 0.84 18.97 -9.81
N ARG A 240 0.61 19.71 -8.72
CA ARG A 240 1.69 20.21 -7.87
C ARG A 240 2.53 19.11 -7.22
N LEU A 241 1.94 17.95 -6.94
CA LEU A 241 2.62 16.84 -6.26
C LEU A 241 3.16 15.79 -7.25
N MET A 242 2.70 15.81 -8.49
CA MET A 242 3.05 14.85 -9.55
C MET A 242 4.56 14.63 -9.73
N PRO A 243 5.41 15.71 -9.78
CA PRO A 243 6.85 15.49 -9.95
C PRO A 243 7.47 14.61 -8.85
N LEU A 244 6.96 14.69 -7.61
CA LEU A 244 7.45 13.84 -6.53
C LEU A 244 6.86 12.44 -6.59
N MET A 245 5.58 12.28 -6.96
CA MET A 245 4.97 10.96 -7.17
C MET A 245 5.75 10.15 -8.20
N GLU A 246 6.06 10.74 -9.36
CA GLU A 246 6.87 10.09 -10.40
C GLU A 246 8.34 9.95 -9.98
N GLY A 247 8.89 10.96 -9.32
CA GLY A 247 10.26 11.00 -8.83
C GLY A 247 10.61 9.84 -7.93
N LEU A 248 9.70 9.42 -7.04
CA LEU A 248 9.90 8.30 -6.12
C LEU A 248 10.00 6.94 -6.83
N PHE A 249 9.55 6.83 -8.08
CA PHE A 249 9.56 5.60 -8.86
C PHE A 249 10.61 5.57 -9.99
N LYS A 250 11.53 6.53 -10.04
CA LYS A 250 12.67 6.52 -10.99
C LYS A 250 13.61 5.33 -10.82
N THR A 251 13.55 4.66 -9.68
CA THR A 251 14.18 3.37 -9.44
C THR A 251 13.24 2.48 -8.62
N ALA A 252 13.67 1.29 -8.25
CA ALA A 252 12.84 0.32 -7.53
C ALA A 252 12.37 0.90 -6.18
N ASN A 253 11.05 0.91 -5.95
CA ASN A 253 10.49 1.22 -4.64
C ASN A 253 10.85 0.09 -3.65
N PRO A 254 11.36 0.42 -2.42
CA PRO A 254 11.27 1.69 -1.69
C PRO A 254 12.56 2.54 -1.66
N ILE A 255 13.50 2.38 -2.57
CA ILE A 255 14.80 3.05 -2.49
C ILE A 255 14.64 4.57 -2.28
N LEU A 256 13.90 5.24 -3.17
CA LEU A 256 13.78 6.69 -3.14
C LEU A 256 12.81 7.21 -2.07
N VAL A 257 11.81 6.47 -1.66
CA VAL A 257 10.95 6.89 -0.55
C VAL A 257 11.69 6.87 0.79
N LYS A 258 12.60 5.92 1.01
CA LYS A 258 13.48 5.92 2.19
C LYS A 258 14.47 7.06 2.15
N GLU A 259 15.07 7.35 0.99
CA GLU A 259 15.94 8.52 0.81
C GLU A 259 15.16 9.83 1.02
N ALA A 260 13.92 9.93 0.53
CA ALA A 260 13.07 11.11 0.76
C ALA A 260 12.79 11.36 2.24
N LEU A 261 12.51 10.31 3.01
CA LEU A 261 12.36 10.41 4.46
C LEU A 261 13.62 10.90 5.14
N LYS A 262 14.79 10.42 4.73
CA LYS A 262 16.08 10.86 5.23
C LYS A 262 16.33 12.36 4.91
N LEU A 263 16.09 12.79 3.67
CA LEU A 263 16.17 14.19 3.26
C LEU A 263 15.20 15.08 4.04
N ALA A 264 14.02 14.58 4.38
CA ALA A 264 13.04 15.26 5.21
C ALA A 264 13.36 15.24 6.73
N GLY A 265 14.57 14.82 7.12
CA GLY A 265 15.04 14.80 8.51
C GLY A 265 14.49 13.63 9.34
N PHE A 266 13.94 12.61 8.69
CA PHE A 266 13.44 11.40 9.35
C PHE A 266 14.09 10.14 8.76
N PRO A 267 15.40 9.89 8.99
CA PRO A 267 16.09 8.73 8.45
C PRO A 267 15.49 7.41 8.98
N VAL A 268 15.26 6.47 8.07
CA VAL A 268 14.68 5.13 8.35
C VAL A 268 15.62 3.99 7.95
N GLY A 269 16.91 4.29 7.83
CA GLY A 269 17.94 3.33 7.39
C GLY A 269 17.90 3.02 5.89
N GLY A 270 18.79 2.13 5.48
CA GLY A 270 18.93 1.67 4.11
C GLY A 270 17.94 0.58 3.71
N VAL A 271 18.19 -0.05 2.55
CA VAL A 271 17.43 -1.18 2.02
C VAL A 271 18.23 -2.48 2.09
N ARG A 272 17.58 -3.64 2.21
CA ARG A 272 18.24 -4.95 2.15
C ARG A 272 18.48 -5.40 0.71
N LEU A 273 19.59 -6.08 0.46
CA LEU A 273 19.83 -6.75 -0.83
C LEU A 273 18.63 -7.65 -1.20
N PRO A 274 18.25 -7.74 -2.49
CA PRO A 274 18.98 -7.27 -3.68
C PRO A 274 18.80 -5.78 -4.02
N LEU A 275 18.04 -5.02 -3.23
CA LEU A 275 17.99 -3.57 -3.39
C LEU A 275 19.26 -2.92 -2.83
N VAL A 276 19.60 -1.75 -3.34
CA VAL A 276 20.73 -0.93 -2.90
C VAL A 276 20.25 0.49 -2.60
N ASP A 277 20.98 1.21 -1.78
CA ASP A 277 20.65 2.59 -1.46
C ASP A 277 20.69 3.51 -2.68
N ALA A 278 20.00 4.64 -2.62
CA ALA A 278 20.01 5.65 -3.65
C ALA A 278 21.44 6.16 -3.92
N THR A 279 21.79 6.35 -5.20
CA THR A 279 23.05 6.98 -5.57
C THR A 279 23.04 8.46 -5.19
N ALA A 280 24.23 9.08 -5.08
CA ALA A 280 24.33 10.52 -4.81
C ALA A 280 23.62 11.39 -5.86
N GLU A 281 23.61 10.94 -7.12
CA GLU A 281 22.89 11.61 -8.21
C GLU A 281 21.38 11.53 -8.03
N GLN A 282 20.86 10.34 -7.72
CA GLN A 282 19.44 10.11 -7.44
C GLN A 282 18.97 10.90 -6.20
N SER A 283 19.78 10.93 -5.14
CA SER A 283 19.49 11.72 -3.93
C SER A 283 19.44 13.22 -4.24
N ALA A 284 20.40 13.75 -5.00
CA ALA A 284 20.43 15.16 -5.36
C ALA A 284 19.27 15.58 -6.30
N GLU A 285 18.86 14.69 -7.22
CA GLU A 285 17.71 14.91 -8.07
C GLU A 285 16.41 14.90 -7.24
N LEU A 286 16.24 13.91 -6.36
CA LEU A 286 15.11 13.81 -5.46
C LEU A 286 14.98 15.02 -4.54
N GLU A 287 16.09 15.51 -3.97
CA GLU A 287 16.11 16.70 -3.13
C GLU A 287 15.61 17.93 -3.89
N ARG A 288 16.07 18.14 -5.14
CA ARG A 288 15.56 19.24 -5.98
C ARG A 288 14.05 19.13 -6.18
N THR A 289 13.57 17.95 -6.57
CA THR A 289 12.14 17.70 -6.76
C THR A 289 11.33 17.96 -5.49
N MET A 290 11.82 17.52 -4.32
CA MET A 290 11.14 17.74 -3.05
C MET A 290 11.06 19.23 -2.68
N ARG A 291 12.11 20.03 -3.00
CA ARG A 291 12.10 21.49 -2.82
C ARG A 291 11.13 22.17 -3.80
N GLU A 292 11.14 21.79 -5.06
CA GLU A 292 10.23 22.32 -6.09
C GLU A 292 8.77 22.14 -5.73
N VAL A 293 8.40 20.97 -5.18
CA VAL A 293 7.03 20.71 -4.75
C VAL A 293 6.74 21.22 -3.32
N GLY A 294 7.71 21.79 -2.61
CA GLY A 294 7.56 22.34 -1.26
C GLY A 294 7.30 21.28 -0.18
N VAL A 295 8.01 20.15 -0.27
CA VAL A 295 8.04 19.09 0.76
C VAL A 295 9.29 19.24 1.66
N LEU A 296 10.34 19.91 1.14
CA LEU A 296 11.50 20.38 1.88
C LEU A 296 11.51 21.89 1.98
#